data_0021137d0c7efc7cc59bacdc675c545a
#
_entry.id   0021137d0c7efc7cc59bacdc675c545a
#
_cell.length_a   1.000
_cell.length_b   1.000
_cell.length_c   1.000
_cell.angle_alpha   90.00
_cell.angle_beta   90.00
_cell.angle_gamma   90.00
#
_symmetry.space_group_name_H-M   'P 1'
#
loop_
_entity.id
_entity.type
_entity.pdbx_description
1 polymer ?
#
loop_
_entity_poly.entity_id
_entity_poly.type
_entity_poly.pdbx_seq_one_letter_code
_entity_poly.pdbx_strand_id
1 'polypeptide(L)'
;LLQMTKEPLEEEAEAFVSEEKEVKTAKDAIAGACDIIAESISDEADYRMEIRRRTEAKGLIVSTAKDEKAESVYENYYEFSEPVSKIAGHRVLALNRGEKEKFLNVKIEAPTEEILRYLEKKIITKENPQTKPVLQATIEDAYNRLIAPAIEREVRNQLTEKAEDGAIKVFGKNLEQLLMQPPIAGQVVLGWDPAFRTGCKLAVVDATGKVLDTTVVLSLIHISEPTRQE
;
A
#
# COMPACT_ATOMS: atom_id res chain seq x y z
N LEU A 1 22.12 25.69 8.85
CA LEU A 1 23.53 25.61 8.49
C LEU A 1 23.86 26.69 7.49
N LEU A 2 24.74 27.61 7.89
CA LEU A 2 25.13 28.72 7.01
C LEU A 2 25.97 28.29 5.80
N GLN A 3 26.47 27.03 5.78
CA GLN A 3 27.28 26.43 4.72
C GLN A 3 28.51 27.28 4.37
N MET A 4 29.11 27.94 5.36
CA MET A 4 30.13 28.99 5.15
C MET A 4 31.45 28.70 5.85
N THR A 5 31.62 27.53 6.47
CA THR A 5 32.89 27.21 7.13
C THR A 5 34.06 27.21 6.14
N LYS A 6 35.20 27.72 6.55
CA LYS A 6 36.44 27.69 5.80
C LYS A 6 37.39 26.62 6.31
N GLU A 7 37.18 26.17 7.54
CA GLU A 7 37.98 25.17 8.23
C GLU A 7 37.40 23.76 8.04
N PRO A 8 38.18 22.70 8.21
CA PRO A 8 37.69 21.34 8.22
C PRO A 8 36.58 21.18 9.25
N LEU A 9 35.48 20.49 8.89
CA LEU A 9 34.33 20.28 9.78
C LEU A 9 34.72 19.59 11.09
N GLU A 10 35.73 18.73 11.08
CA GLU A 10 36.19 18.02 12.25
C GLU A 10 36.78 18.98 13.29
N GLU A 11 37.53 20.02 12.85
CA GLU A 11 38.10 21.05 13.74
C GLU A 11 37.00 21.91 14.36
N GLU A 12 36.03 22.33 13.59
CA GLU A 12 34.87 23.08 14.13
C GLU A 12 34.00 22.21 15.06
N ALA A 13 33.88 20.91 14.80
CA ALA A 13 33.09 20.00 15.60
C ALA A 13 33.70 19.69 16.97
N GLU A 14 35.04 19.86 17.14
CA GLU A 14 35.71 19.70 18.44
C GLU A 14 35.11 20.61 19.52
N ALA A 15 34.66 21.79 19.15
CA ALA A 15 34.03 22.73 20.08
C ALA A 15 32.70 22.23 20.68
N PHE A 16 32.10 21.19 20.08
CA PHE A 16 30.82 20.61 20.50
C PHE A 16 30.97 19.28 21.24
N VAL A 17 32.19 18.80 21.44
CA VAL A 17 32.46 17.60 22.24
C VAL A 17 32.13 17.89 23.71
N SER A 18 31.30 17.06 24.30
CA SER A 18 30.86 17.18 25.70
C SER A 18 30.49 15.80 26.28
N GLU A 19 31.21 15.41 27.32
CA GLU A 19 30.90 14.15 28.03
C GLU A 19 29.52 14.19 28.68
N GLU A 20 29.07 15.36 29.17
CA GLU A 20 27.70 15.50 29.77
C GLU A 20 26.59 15.27 28.77
N LYS A 21 26.83 15.47 27.48
CA LYS A 21 25.84 15.26 26.40
C LYS A 21 26.10 14.00 25.60
N GLU A 22 26.94 13.11 26.11
CA GLU A 22 27.30 11.82 25.46
C GLU A 22 27.95 11.99 24.06
N VAL A 23 28.42 13.20 23.72
CA VAL A 23 29.19 13.51 22.49
C VAL A 23 30.65 13.35 22.79
N LYS A 24 31.23 12.21 22.48
CA LYS A 24 32.61 11.85 22.87
C LYS A 24 33.67 12.29 21.87
N THR A 25 33.28 12.41 20.59
CA THR A 25 34.22 12.76 19.50
C THR A 25 33.61 13.80 18.57
N ALA A 26 34.46 14.50 17.80
CA ALA A 26 34.04 15.41 16.75
C ALA A 26 33.13 14.71 15.71
N LYS A 27 33.39 13.41 15.45
CA LYS A 27 32.52 12.60 14.55
C LYS A 27 31.12 12.42 15.11
N ASP A 28 31.00 12.19 16.42
CA ASP A 28 29.67 12.08 17.07
C ASP A 28 28.93 13.41 16.98
N ALA A 29 29.63 14.54 17.14
CA ALA A 29 29.01 15.84 16.99
C ALA A 29 28.49 16.09 15.57
N ILE A 30 29.29 15.74 14.55
CA ILE A 30 28.89 15.85 13.15
C ILE A 30 27.69 14.93 12.86
N ALA A 31 27.72 13.67 13.33
CA ALA A 31 26.63 12.72 13.15
C ALA A 31 25.32 13.25 13.77
N GLY A 32 25.35 13.74 15.01
CA GLY A 32 24.21 14.35 15.66
C GLY A 32 23.68 15.58 14.91
N ALA A 33 24.56 16.42 14.37
CA ALA A 33 24.16 17.53 13.52
C ALA A 33 23.49 17.05 12.20
N CYS A 34 24.00 15.99 11.58
CA CYS A 34 23.41 15.39 10.40
C CYS A 34 22.02 14.82 10.68
N ASP A 35 21.82 14.16 11.83
CA ASP A 35 20.51 13.65 12.24
C ASP A 35 19.47 14.78 12.40
N ILE A 36 19.84 15.87 13.07
CA ILE A 36 18.97 17.04 13.23
C ILE A 36 18.60 17.65 11.86
N ILE A 37 19.56 17.70 10.94
CA ILE A 37 19.30 18.20 9.58
C ILE A 37 18.40 17.23 8.82
N ALA A 38 18.65 15.91 8.92
CA ALA A 38 17.83 14.89 8.28
C ALA A 38 16.38 14.95 8.76
N GLU A 39 16.14 15.11 10.05
CA GLU A 39 14.82 15.33 10.62
C GLU A 39 14.18 16.61 10.08
N SER A 40 14.92 17.73 10.08
CA SER A 40 14.43 19.01 9.54
C SER A 40 14.03 18.91 8.05
N ILE A 41 14.81 18.17 7.25
CA ILE A 41 14.46 17.89 5.84
C ILE A 41 13.20 17.05 5.74
N SER A 42 13.08 16.04 6.59
CA SER A 42 11.93 15.13 6.62
C SER A 42 10.65 15.82 7.04
N ASP A 43 10.72 16.82 7.93
CA ASP A 43 9.55 17.53 8.45
C ASP A 43 9.08 18.66 7.53
N GLU A 44 9.89 19.04 6.51
CA GLU A 44 9.51 20.09 5.59
C GLU A 44 8.36 19.65 4.67
N ALA A 45 7.22 20.30 4.84
CA ALA A 45 5.98 19.94 4.15
C ALA A 45 6.08 20.07 2.63
N ASP A 46 6.76 21.10 2.13
CA ASP A 46 6.92 21.34 0.71
C ASP A 46 7.74 20.23 0.03
N TYR A 47 8.79 19.73 0.72
CA TYR A 47 9.60 18.63 0.22
C TYR A 47 8.77 17.35 0.17
N ARG A 48 8.01 17.03 1.22
CA ARG A 48 7.14 15.85 1.27
C ARG A 48 6.07 15.89 0.17
N MET A 49 5.41 17.03 -0.02
CA MET A 49 4.43 17.22 -1.09
C MET A 49 5.02 16.95 -2.47
N GLU A 50 6.17 17.55 -2.77
CA GLU A 50 6.79 17.39 -4.08
C GLU A 50 7.31 15.97 -4.32
N ILE A 51 7.89 15.32 -3.30
CA ILE A 51 8.34 13.93 -3.39
C ILE A 51 7.16 13.00 -3.62
N ARG A 52 6.05 13.18 -2.88
CA ARG A 52 4.81 12.40 -3.09
C ARG A 52 4.29 12.58 -4.52
N ARG A 53 4.17 13.80 -4.99
CA ARG A 53 3.72 14.12 -6.35
C ARG A 53 4.58 13.43 -7.42
N ARG A 54 5.91 13.42 -7.26
CA ARG A 54 6.83 12.73 -8.18
C ARG A 54 6.66 11.23 -8.12
N THR A 55 6.51 10.66 -6.93
CA THR A 55 6.29 9.22 -6.72
C THR A 55 4.97 8.78 -7.35
N GLU A 56 3.88 9.52 -7.16
CA GLU A 56 2.59 9.24 -7.79
C GLU A 56 2.63 9.32 -9.33
N ALA A 57 3.36 10.30 -9.87
CA ALA A 57 3.42 10.53 -11.30
C ALA A 57 4.33 9.57 -12.05
N LYS A 58 5.49 9.21 -11.48
CA LYS A 58 6.57 8.46 -12.14
C LYS A 58 6.96 7.16 -11.46
N GLY A 59 6.49 6.94 -10.24
CA GLY A 59 6.78 5.71 -9.49
C GLY A 59 6.17 4.48 -10.13
N LEU A 60 6.77 3.35 -9.86
CA LEU A 60 6.29 2.03 -10.25
C LEU A 60 5.87 1.25 -9.01
N ILE A 61 4.72 0.61 -9.07
CA ILE A 61 4.39 -0.44 -8.09
C ILE A 61 4.97 -1.74 -8.62
N VAL A 62 5.81 -2.37 -7.81
CA VAL A 62 6.54 -3.59 -8.16
C VAL A 62 6.16 -4.68 -7.18
N SER A 63 5.95 -5.88 -7.70
CA SER A 63 5.69 -7.06 -6.90
C SER A 63 6.60 -8.21 -7.29
N THR A 64 7.10 -8.91 -6.30
CA THR A 64 7.92 -10.11 -6.46
C THR A 64 7.39 -11.25 -5.60
N ALA A 65 7.56 -12.49 -6.05
CA ALA A 65 7.23 -13.66 -5.25
C ALA A 65 8.14 -13.73 -4.01
N LYS A 66 7.59 -14.19 -2.88
CA LYS A 66 8.42 -14.60 -1.72
C LYS A 66 9.04 -15.96 -1.93
N ASP A 67 8.35 -16.85 -2.62
CA ASP A 67 8.82 -18.15 -3.06
C ASP A 67 8.30 -18.38 -4.49
N GLU A 68 9.20 -18.35 -5.46
CA GLU A 68 8.90 -18.52 -6.88
C GLU A 68 8.33 -19.91 -7.22
N LYS A 69 8.53 -20.90 -6.35
CA LYS A 69 8.04 -22.27 -6.54
C LYS A 69 6.69 -22.54 -5.94
N ALA A 70 6.15 -21.59 -5.19
CA ALA A 70 4.85 -21.73 -4.57
C ALA A 70 3.74 -21.52 -5.63
N GLU A 71 2.95 -22.54 -5.88
CA GLU A 71 1.74 -22.40 -6.70
C GLU A 71 0.69 -21.55 -5.97
N SER A 72 0.20 -20.51 -6.60
CA SER A 72 -0.83 -19.64 -6.04
C SER A 72 -1.66 -18.94 -7.12
N VAL A 73 -2.80 -18.38 -6.72
CA VAL A 73 -3.61 -17.52 -7.61
C VAL A 73 -2.93 -16.19 -7.95
N TYR A 74 -1.74 -15.92 -7.37
CA TYR A 74 -0.99 -14.67 -7.55
C TYR A 74 0.19 -14.80 -8.50
N GLU A 75 0.34 -15.90 -9.24
CA GLU A 75 1.47 -16.12 -10.17
C GLU A 75 1.65 -14.98 -11.18
N ASN A 76 0.57 -14.38 -11.66
CA ASN A 76 0.62 -13.22 -12.56
C ASN A 76 1.27 -11.98 -11.93
N TYR A 77 1.51 -11.98 -10.62
CA TYR A 77 2.11 -10.88 -9.86
C TYR A 77 3.50 -11.24 -9.29
N TYR A 78 4.07 -12.39 -9.64
CA TYR A 78 5.39 -12.82 -9.16
C TYR A 78 6.53 -11.96 -9.74
N GLU A 79 6.37 -11.47 -10.95
CA GLU A 79 7.23 -10.48 -11.60
C GLU A 79 6.35 -9.40 -12.21
N PHE A 80 5.87 -8.49 -11.40
CA PHE A 80 4.91 -7.47 -11.83
C PHE A 80 5.45 -6.07 -11.61
N SER A 81 5.27 -5.21 -12.61
CA SER A 81 5.60 -3.79 -12.52
C SER A 81 4.60 -2.97 -13.34
N GLU A 82 4.02 -1.94 -12.71
CA GLU A 82 3.09 -1.02 -13.39
C GLU A 82 3.23 0.40 -12.82
N PRO A 83 3.06 1.47 -13.63
CA PRO A 83 3.08 2.83 -13.12
C PRO A 83 1.97 3.07 -12.07
N VAL A 84 2.36 3.67 -10.94
CA VAL A 84 1.45 4.06 -9.84
C VAL A 84 0.24 4.84 -10.37
N SER A 85 0.47 5.76 -11.32
CA SER A 85 -0.57 6.61 -11.91
C SER A 85 -1.59 5.88 -12.79
N LYS A 86 -1.31 4.64 -13.21
CA LYS A 86 -2.13 3.89 -14.18
C LYS A 86 -2.71 2.60 -13.64
N ILE A 87 -2.23 2.13 -12.48
CA ILE A 87 -2.66 0.84 -11.95
C ILE A 87 -4.16 0.79 -11.68
N ALA A 88 -4.79 -0.29 -12.12
CA ALA A 88 -6.22 -0.52 -11.90
C ALA A 88 -6.49 -0.98 -10.46
N GLY A 89 -7.62 -0.50 -9.86
CA GLY A 89 -7.96 -0.79 -8.47
C GLY A 89 -8.02 -2.29 -8.13
N HIS A 90 -8.55 -3.13 -9.01
CA HIS A 90 -8.61 -4.58 -8.78
C HIS A 90 -7.22 -5.21 -8.65
N ARG A 91 -6.20 -4.67 -9.35
CA ARG A 91 -4.80 -5.13 -9.22
C ARG A 91 -4.19 -4.70 -7.89
N VAL A 92 -4.47 -3.46 -7.45
CA VAL A 92 -4.05 -2.99 -6.12
C VAL A 92 -4.60 -3.91 -5.03
N LEU A 93 -5.89 -4.26 -5.08
CA LEU A 93 -6.51 -5.16 -4.12
C LEU A 93 -5.92 -6.59 -4.19
N ALA A 94 -5.63 -7.08 -5.40
CA ALA A 94 -4.97 -8.38 -5.58
C ALA A 94 -3.55 -8.41 -5.00
N LEU A 95 -2.76 -7.37 -5.25
CA LEU A 95 -1.41 -7.21 -4.68
C LEU A 95 -1.43 -7.15 -3.16
N ASN A 96 -2.31 -6.34 -2.57
CA ASN A 96 -2.47 -6.23 -1.12
C ASN A 96 -2.88 -7.57 -0.48
N ARG A 97 -3.76 -8.31 -1.15
CA ARG A 97 -4.18 -9.63 -0.69
C ARG A 97 -3.05 -10.65 -0.76
N GLY A 98 -2.31 -10.70 -1.88
CA GLY A 98 -1.16 -11.59 -2.04
C GLY A 98 -0.04 -11.30 -1.04
N GLU A 99 0.18 -10.03 -0.68
CA GLU A 99 1.13 -9.62 0.37
C GLU A 99 0.65 -10.04 1.76
N LYS A 100 -0.64 -9.85 2.08
CA LYS A 100 -1.26 -10.29 3.35
C LYS A 100 -1.22 -11.81 3.52
N GLU A 101 -1.43 -12.55 2.44
CA GLU A 101 -1.35 -14.01 2.41
C GLU A 101 0.11 -14.52 2.31
N LYS A 102 1.11 -13.61 2.30
CA LYS A 102 2.55 -13.88 2.31
C LYS A 102 3.11 -14.54 1.03
N PHE A 103 2.42 -14.45 -0.08
CA PHE A 103 2.92 -14.89 -1.38
C PHE A 103 3.77 -13.83 -2.06
N LEU A 104 3.44 -12.55 -1.87
CA LEU A 104 4.08 -11.43 -2.55
C LEU A 104 4.85 -10.52 -1.61
N ASN A 105 5.89 -9.86 -2.15
CA ASN A 105 6.48 -8.64 -1.62
C ASN A 105 6.10 -7.50 -2.57
N VAL A 106 5.47 -6.47 -2.05
CA VAL A 106 5.01 -5.33 -2.85
C VAL A 106 5.72 -4.06 -2.40
N LYS A 107 6.28 -3.31 -3.35
CA LYS A 107 7.00 -2.05 -3.08
C LYS A 107 6.62 -0.99 -4.10
N ILE A 108 6.88 0.27 -3.76
CA ILE A 108 6.85 1.37 -4.70
C ILE A 108 8.28 1.81 -4.98
N GLU A 109 8.70 1.70 -6.23
CA GLU A 109 9.95 2.24 -6.71
C GLU A 109 9.73 3.69 -7.15
N ALA A 110 10.21 4.62 -6.36
CA ALA A 110 10.16 6.05 -6.65
C ALA A 110 11.30 6.46 -7.59
N PRO A 111 11.20 7.58 -8.30
CA PRO A 111 12.29 8.14 -9.12
C PRO A 111 13.37 8.77 -8.23
N THR A 112 14.10 7.95 -7.48
CA THR A 112 15.04 8.34 -6.41
C THR A 112 16.07 9.35 -6.87
N GLU A 113 16.73 9.15 -8.02
CA GLU A 113 17.73 10.08 -8.52
C GLU A 113 17.17 11.49 -8.79
N GLU A 114 15.94 11.56 -9.32
CA GLU A 114 15.29 12.85 -9.59
C GLU A 114 14.91 13.55 -8.28
N ILE A 115 14.48 12.78 -7.29
CA ILE A 115 14.12 13.28 -5.97
C ILE A 115 15.36 13.80 -5.24
N LEU A 116 16.44 13.04 -5.22
CA LEU A 116 17.70 13.47 -4.59
C LEU A 116 18.27 14.74 -5.24
N ARG A 117 18.30 14.80 -6.56
CA ARG A 117 18.71 16.03 -7.29
C ARG A 117 17.83 17.24 -6.93
N TYR A 118 16.54 17.03 -6.75
CA TYR A 118 15.62 18.10 -6.32
C TYR A 118 15.97 18.59 -4.91
N LEU A 119 16.15 17.67 -3.96
CA LEU A 119 16.50 18.01 -2.58
C LEU A 119 17.88 18.69 -2.51
N GLU A 120 18.90 18.16 -3.20
CA GLU A 120 20.22 18.79 -3.27
C GLU A 120 20.13 20.23 -3.77
N LYS A 121 19.40 20.47 -4.85
CA LYS A 121 19.23 21.82 -5.40
C LYS A 121 18.53 22.79 -4.44
N LYS A 122 17.66 22.28 -3.56
CA LYS A 122 16.95 23.10 -2.58
C LYS A 122 17.77 23.36 -1.32
N ILE A 123 18.54 22.39 -0.88
CA ILE A 123 19.22 22.41 0.42
C ILE A 123 20.66 22.92 0.26
N ILE A 124 21.39 22.49 -0.76
CA ILE A 124 22.76 22.91 -1.00
C ILE A 124 22.73 24.24 -1.76
N THR A 125 22.75 25.33 -1.03
CA THR A 125 22.66 26.69 -1.59
C THR A 125 24.01 27.31 -1.89
N LYS A 126 25.11 26.73 -1.36
CA LYS A 126 26.47 27.23 -1.53
C LYS A 126 27.44 26.09 -1.89
N GLU A 127 28.30 26.36 -2.86
CA GLU A 127 29.42 25.49 -3.20
C GLU A 127 30.52 25.62 -2.14
N ASN A 128 30.55 24.65 -1.22
CA ASN A 128 31.54 24.59 -0.17
C ASN A 128 32.09 23.16 -0.07
N PRO A 129 33.40 22.96 -0.35
CA PRO A 129 34.02 21.63 -0.31
C PRO A 129 33.93 20.94 1.03
N GLN A 130 33.83 21.66 2.12
CA GLN A 130 33.78 21.11 3.48
C GLN A 130 32.37 20.57 3.82
N THR A 131 31.34 21.31 3.45
CA THR A 131 29.96 21.00 3.85
C THR A 131 29.19 20.20 2.81
N LYS A 132 29.49 20.37 1.51
CA LYS A 132 28.73 19.75 0.41
C LYS A 132 28.67 18.22 0.49
N PRO A 133 29.80 17.50 0.67
CA PRO A 133 29.77 16.03 0.75
C PRO A 133 28.96 15.53 1.94
N VAL A 134 29.03 16.20 3.08
CA VAL A 134 28.30 15.85 4.29
C VAL A 134 26.80 16.09 4.10
N LEU A 135 26.43 17.22 3.51
CA LEU A 135 25.03 17.52 3.20
C LEU A 135 24.44 16.56 2.17
N GLN A 136 25.19 16.15 1.16
CA GLN A 136 24.74 15.14 0.19
C GLN A 136 24.45 13.81 0.89
N ALA A 137 25.35 13.33 1.71
CA ALA A 137 25.14 12.11 2.50
C ALA A 137 23.95 12.24 3.46
N THR A 138 23.77 13.41 4.09
CA THR A 138 22.66 13.68 5.00
C THR A 138 21.31 13.73 4.25
N ILE A 139 21.27 14.29 3.06
CA ILE A 139 20.07 14.32 2.20
C ILE A 139 19.68 12.91 1.78
N GLU A 140 20.66 12.10 1.38
CA GLU A 140 20.43 10.71 1.00
C GLU A 140 19.92 9.89 2.19
N ASP A 141 20.49 10.06 3.37
CA ASP A 141 20.02 9.43 4.60
C ASP A 141 18.61 9.88 4.97
N ALA A 142 18.33 11.19 4.97
CA ALA A 142 17.00 11.74 5.24
C ALA A 142 15.93 11.16 4.30
N TYR A 143 16.28 11.06 3.01
CA TYR A 143 15.38 10.46 2.03
C TYR A 143 15.16 8.96 2.29
N ASN A 144 16.23 8.17 2.37
CA ASN A 144 16.13 6.71 2.45
C ASN A 144 15.55 6.23 3.79
N ARG A 145 15.95 6.86 4.89
CA ARG A 145 15.57 6.45 6.25
C ARG A 145 14.23 7.01 6.70
N LEU A 146 13.94 8.27 6.39
CA LEU A 146 12.78 8.97 6.97
C LEU A 146 11.67 9.21 5.94
N ILE A 147 12.00 9.72 4.74
CA ILE A 147 10.99 10.18 3.78
C ILE A 147 10.44 9.05 2.93
N ALA A 148 11.30 8.26 2.29
CA ALA A 148 10.88 7.25 1.32
C ALA A 148 9.92 6.20 1.92
N PRO A 149 10.17 5.63 3.12
CA PRO A 149 9.25 4.66 3.72
C PRO A 149 7.90 5.27 4.11
N ALA A 150 7.89 6.55 4.49
CA ALA A 150 6.67 7.27 4.83
C ALA A 150 5.83 7.55 3.57
N ILE A 151 6.45 8.08 2.52
CA ILE A 151 5.77 8.38 1.25
C ILE A 151 5.29 7.09 0.56
N GLU A 152 6.08 6.02 0.58
CA GLU A 152 5.64 4.73 0.06
C GLU A 152 4.35 4.25 0.74
N ARG A 153 4.31 4.28 2.07
CA ARG A 153 3.12 3.90 2.85
C ARG A 153 1.93 4.80 2.55
N GLU A 154 2.14 6.12 2.45
CA GLU A 154 1.09 7.08 2.12
C GLU A 154 0.50 6.81 0.72
N VAL A 155 1.33 6.62 -0.29
CA VAL A 155 0.90 6.34 -1.66
C VAL A 155 0.18 4.99 -1.75
N ARG A 156 0.67 3.96 -1.05
CA ARG A 156 0.00 2.66 -0.99
C ARG A 156 -1.36 2.75 -0.32
N ASN A 157 -1.48 3.50 0.77
CA ASN A 157 -2.76 3.72 1.45
C ASN A 157 -3.77 4.44 0.54
N GLN A 158 -3.36 5.48 -0.17
CA GLN A 158 -4.22 6.20 -1.11
C GLN A 158 -4.68 5.31 -2.28
N LEU A 159 -3.77 4.49 -2.83
CA LEU A 159 -4.12 3.52 -3.86
C LEU A 159 -5.15 2.50 -3.36
N THR A 160 -4.98 2.03 -2.14
CA THR A 160 -5.89 1.06 -1.49
C THR A 160 -7.27 1.68 -1.28
N GLU A 161 -7.36 2.85 -0.67
CA GLU A 161 -8.61 3.57 -0.42
C GLU A 161 -9.38 3.81 -1.73
N LYS A 162 -8.70 4.32 -2.76
CA LYS A 162 -9.29 4.52 -4.08
C LYS A 162 -9.79 3.22 -4.71
N ALA A 163 -9.04 2.13 -4.53
CA ALA A 163 -9.40 0.82 -5.07
C ALA A 163 -10.60 0.21 -4.33
N GLU A 164 -10.66 0.34 -3.02
CA GLU A 164 -11.78 -0.10 -2.18
C GLU A 164 -13.05 0.66 -2.51
N ASP A 165 -13.00 1.99 -2.60
CA ASP A 165 -14.13 2.82 -2.99
C ASP A 165 -14.68 2.43 -4.37
N GLY A 166 -13.77 2.17 -5.32
CA GLY A 166 -14.15 1.70 -6.65
C GLY A 166 -14.84 0.33 -6.62
N ALA A 167 -14.31 -0.60 -5.84
CA ALA A 167 -14.87 -1.94 -5.67
C ALA A 167 -16.23 -1.90 -4.99
N ILE A 168 -16.42 -1.09 -3.95
CA ILE A 168 -17.71 -0.89 -3.26
C ILE A 168 -18.78 -0.37 -4.23
N LYS A 169 -18.42 0.62 -5.06
CA LYS A 169 -19.36 1.16 -6.07
C LYS A 169 -19.80 0.10 -7.09
N VAL A 170 -18.85 -0.71 -7.59
CA VAL A 170 -19.16 -1.79 -8.53
C VAL A 170 -20.04 -2.85 -7.86
N PHE A 171 -19.69 -3.26 -6.64
CA PHE A 171 -20.47 -4.21 -5.86
C PHE A 171 -21.90 -3.69 -5.61
N GLY A 172 -22.04 -2.44 -5.17
CA GLY A 172 -23.34 -1.81 -4.93
C GLY A 172 -24.22 -1.81 -6.17
N LYS A 173 -23.65 -1.46 -7.34
CA LYS A 173 -24.38 -1.50 -8.62
C LYS A 173 -24.81 -2.92 -9.02
N ASN A 174 -23.93 -3.90 -8.82
CA ASN A 174 -24.28 -5.29 -9.12
C ASN A 174 -25.37 -5.81 -8.18
N LEU A 175 -25.29 -5.46 -6.90
CA LEU A 175 -26.30 -5.82 -5.90
C LEU A 175 -27.67 -5.17 -6.24
N GLU A 176 -27.66 -3.89 -6.59
CA GLU A 176 -28.87 -3.19 -7.04
C GLU A 176 -29.50 -3.89 -8.25
N GLN A 177 -28.71 -4.23 -9.27
CA GLN A 177 -29.18 -4.95 -10.45
C GLN A 177 -29.76 -6.32 -10.09
N LEU A 178 -29.15 -7.02 -9.14
CA LEU A 178 -29.65 -8.32 -8.67
C LEU A 178 -30.98 -8.19 -7.93
N LEU A 179 -31.08 -7.20 -7.03
CA LEU A 179 -32.31 -6.97 -6.23
C LEU A 179 -33.45 -6.41 -7.07
N MET A 180 -33.14 -5.64 -8.12
CA MET A 180 -34.14 -5.04 -9.03
C MET A 180 -34.52 -5.94 -10.20
N GLN A 181 -34.09 -7.21 -10.21
CA GLN A 181 -34.57 -8.17 -11.22
C GLN A 181 -36.07 -8.33 -11.14
N PRO A 182 -36.78 -8.38 -12.32
CA PRO A 182 -38.21 -8.62 -12.32
C PRO A 182 -38.54 -10.00 -11.71
N PRO A 183 -39.62 -10.11 -10.94
CA PRO A 183 -40.02 -11.37 -10.35
C PRO A 183 -40.32 -12.41 -11.44
N ILE A 184 -40.06 -13.67 -11.14
CA ILE A 184 -40.47 -14.79 -11.99
C ILE A 184 -42.00 -14.91 -11.85
N ALA A 185 -42.71 -14.34 -12.81
CA ALA A 185 -44.16 -14.32 -12.77
C ALA A 185 -44.79 -15.53 -13.47
N GLY A 186 -45.98 -15.91 -13.05
CA GLY A 186 -46.79 -16.89 -13.75
C GLY A 186 -46.46 -18.37 -13.50
N GLN A 187 -45.55 -18.67 -12.58
CA GLN A 187 -45.19 -20.05 -12.23
C GLN A 187 -44.89 -20.20 -10.73
N VAL A 188 -44.96 -21.44 -10.25
CA VAL A 188 -44.56 -21.77 -8.88
C VAL A 188 -43.07 -21.87 -8.82
N VAL A 189 -42.43 -21.21 -7.82
CA VAL A 189 -40.99 -21.14 -7.66
C VAL A 189 -40.57 -21.72 -6.31
N LEU A 190 -39.55 -22.57 -6.31
CA LEU A 190 -38.86 -23.02 -5.10
C LEU A 190 -37.61 -22.16 -4.90
N GLY A 191 -37.62 -21.32 -3.86
CA GLY A 191 -36.44 -20.61 -3.38
C GLY A 191 -35.61 -21.48 -2.45
N TRP A 192 -34.31 -21.51 -2.66
CA TRP A 192 -33.36 -22.29 -1.85
C TRP A 192 -32.20 -21.40 -1.43
N ASP A 193 -32.03 -21.26 -0.11
CA ASP A 193 -30.91 -20.53 0.53
C ASP A 193 -30.01 -21.52 1.28
N PRO A 194 -28.88 -21.95 0.70
CA PRO A 194 -27.97 -22.91 1.32
C PRO A 194 -27.18 -22.29 2.47
N ALA A 195 -27.16 -22.96 3.63
CA ALA A 195 -26.33 -22.56 4.77
C ALA A 195 -25.74 -23.77 5.49
N PHE A 196 -24.41 -23.75 5.68
CA PHE A 196 -23.66 -24.88 6.26
C PHE A 196 -23.97 -25.16 7.73
N ARG A 197 -24.19 -24.12 8.55
CA ARG A 197 -24.40 -24.29 10.00
C ARG A 197 -25.84 -24.38 10.42
N THR A 198 -26.72 -23.72 9.71
CA THR A 198 -28.16 -23.61 10.08
C THR A 198 -29.09 -24.42 9.19
N GLY A 199 -28.54 -25.17 8.24
CA GLY A 199 -29.29 -25.89 7.24
C GLY A 199 -29.79 -25.01 6.09
N CYS A 200 -30.24 -25.65 5.01
CA CYS A 200 -30.81 -25.00 3.84
C CYS A 200 -32.25 -24.57 4.13
N LYS A 201 -32.53 -23.28 3.94
CA LYS A 201 -33.88 -22.75 4.03
C LYS A 201 -34.55 -22.87 2.66
N LEU A 202 -35.76 -23.44 2.63
CA LEU A 202 -36.56 -23.63 1.43
C LEU A 202 -37.86 -22.86 1.59
N ALA A 203 -38.31 -22.23 0.49
CA ALA A 203 -39.60 -21.58 0.43
C ALA A 203 -40.24 -21.85 -0.94
N VAL A 204 -41.49 -22.24 -0.96
CA VAL A 204 -42.32 -22.40 -2.18
C VAL A 204 -43.24 -21.20 -2.28
N VAL A 205 -43.22 -20.53 -3.43
CA VAL A 205 -44.09 -19.38 -3.71
C VAL A 205 -44.96 -19.68 -4.94
N ASP A 206 -46.17 -19.17 -4.93
CA ASP A 206 -47.07 -19.28 -6.08
C ASP A 206 -46.75 -18.27 -7.18
N ALA A 207 -47.52 -18.32 -8.26
CA ALA A 207 -47.37 -17.44 -9.43
C ALA A 207 -47.54 -15.95 -9.11
N THR A 208 -48.09 -15.59 -7.96
CA THR A 208 -48.33 -14.21 -7.50
C THR A 208 -47.29 -13.76 -6.46
N GLY A 209 -46.36 -14.64 -6.06
CA GLY A 209 -45.36 -14.36 -5.03
C GLY A 209 -45.82 -14.66 -3.60
N LYS A 210 -47.02 -15.25 -3.41
CA LYS A 210 -47.49 -15.68 -2.09
C LYS A 210 -46.74 -16.94 -1.64
N VAL A 211 -46.22 -16.91 -0.42
CA VAL A 211 -45.56 -18.07 0.20
C VAL A 211 -46.59 -19.15 0.47
N LEU A 212 -46.36 -20.32 -0.10
CA LEU A 212 -47.23 -21.52 0.06
C LEU A 212 -46.74 -22.38 1.23
N ASP A 213 -45.40 -22.59 1.32
CA ASP A 213 -44.80 -23.40 2.38
C ASP A 213 -43.35 -23.05 2.57
N THR A 214 -42.81 -23.32 3.79
CA THR A 214 -41.41 -23.14 4.12
C THR A 214 -40.88 -24.31 4.94
N THR A 215 -39.62 -24.72 4.69
CA THR A 215 -38.99 -25.77 5.47
C THR A 215 -37.47 -25.52 5.60
N VAL A 216 -36.85 -26.24 6.53
CA VAL A 216 -35.38 -26.22 6.71
C VAL A 216 -34.85 -27.63 6.58
N VAL A 217 -33.88 -27.81 5.69
CA VAL A 217 -33.20 -29.09 5.49
C VAL A 217 -31.82 -28.99 6.12
N LEU A 218 -31.56 -29.82 7.14
CA LEU A 218 -30.34 -29.71 7.98
C LEU A 218 -29.10 -30.34 7.36
N SER A 219 -29.19 -31.04 6.23
CA SER A 219 -28.04 -31.69 5.59
C SER A 219 -27.99 -31.38 4.10
N LEU A 220 -26.89 -30.76 3.67
CA LEU A 220 -26.57 -30.53 2.26
C LEU A 220 -26.24 -31.85 1.53
N ILE A 221 -25.71 -32.85 2.24
CA ILE A 221 -25.32 -34.15 1.66
C ILE A 221 -26.53 -34.91 1.08
N HIS A 222 -27.67 -34.78 1.72
CA HIS A 222 -28.90 -35.44 1.24
C HIS A 222 -29.57 -34.74 0.04
N ILE A 223 -29.14 -33.54 -0.31
CA ILE A 223 -29.69 -32.74 -1.41
C ILE A 223 -28.78 -32.77 -2.64
N SER A 224 -27.47 -32.86 -2.44
CA SER A 224 -26.47 -32.83 -3.50
C SER A 224 -26.13 -34.21 -4.10
N GLU A 225 -26.41 -35.29 -3.40
CA GLU A 225 -26.27 -36.63 -3.96
C GLU A 225 -27.65 -37.18 -4.33
N PRO A 226 -27.94 -37.42 -5.63
CA PRO A 226 -29.09 -38.23 -5.98
C PRO A 226 -28.87 -39.59 -5.35
N THR A 227 -29.75 -39.99 -4.42
CA THR A 227 -29.82 -41.34 -3.88
C THR A 227 -29.77 -42.32 -5.05
N ARG A 228 -28.64 -42.98 -5.27
CA ARG A 228 -28.60 -44.21 -6.05
C ARG A 228 -29.48 -45.20 -5.28
N GLN A 229 -30.73 -45.33 -5.70
CA GLN A 229 -31.50 -46.54 -5.41
C GLN A 229 -30.93 -47.62 -6.28
N GLU A 230 -30.33 -48.64 -5.64
CA GLU A 230 -30.08 -49.94 -6.24
C GLU A 230 -31.38 -50.63 -6.61
#